data_420fede8c39178b00de7eae8501e3b93
#
_entry.id   420fede8c39178b00de7eae8501e3b93
#
_cell.length_a   1.000
_cell.length_b   1.000
_cell.length_c   1.000
_cell.angle_alpha   90.00
_cell.angle_beta   90.00
_cell.angle_gamma   90.00
#
_symmetry.space_group_name_H-M   'P 1'
#
loop_
_entity.id
_entity.type
_entity.pdbx_description
1 polymer ?
#
loop_
_entity_poly.entity_id
_entity_poly.type
_entity_poly.pdbx_seq_one_letter_code
_entity_poly.pdbx_strand_id
1 'polypeptide(L)'
;MAAACRTRAARKSGGSLVFAPVKVLAIDGGGIRGLIPALVLAEIERRTGRPTADLFDLIAGTSTGGILACGLTRPGPDGKPLHSADALAELYRTEGPKIFDRSLRKKLTSVGGLVDELYDDDALNAALAAYLGDARLKDAMTDVFITAYDIQGRFAFFFRSSRARTDETYDFAMADAARATAAAPTYFEPIEVTDAAGARTYPLIDGGVYAINPAMCAYAEVVGSGADISVIAALGTGAHTKPYEFEDVKGWGRLEWAQPVLDVVSDGLADTVDFEATTLSRGRYRRLQAELRYASDALDDASTANLRRLEGDAERLIAERSADIEALCEEVAG
;
A
#
# COMPACT_ATOMS: atom_id res chain seq x y z
N MET A 1 -7.09 9.52 -24.18
CA MET A 1 -7.69 10.58 -23.34
C MET A 1 -7.60 10.12 -21.90
N ALA A 2 -6.97 10.88 -21.01
CA ALA A 2 -6.85 10.52 -19.59
C ALA A 2 -8.25 10.48 -18.97
N ALA A 3 -8.65 9.34 -18.38
CA ALA A 3 -9.85 9.27 -17.57
C ALA A 3 -9.62 10.14 -16.33
N ALA A 4 -10.44 11.16 -16.15
CA ALA A 4 -10.30 12.08 -15.02
C ALA A 4 -10.61 11.35 -13.72
N CYS A 5 -9.72 11.50 -12.74
CA CYS A 5 -9.97 11.25 -11.34
C CYS A 5 -11.35 11.82 -10.93
N ARG A 6 -12.08 11.22 -9.97
CA ARG A 6 -13.38 11.75 -9.48
C ARG A 6 -13.20 13.15 -8.89
N THR A 7 -13.00 14.15 -9.74
CA THR A 7 -12.87 15.54 -9.33
C THR A 7 -14.24 16.04 -8.88
N ARG A 8 -14.36 16.46 -7.62
CA ARG A 8 -15.49 17.24 -7.12
C ARG A 8 -15.71 18.43 -8.06
N ALA A 9 -16.98 18.64 -8.44
CA ALA A 9 -17.54 19.58 -9.37
C ALA A 9 -16.60 20.69 -9.88
N ALA A 10 -16.31 20.65 -11.21
CA ALA A 10 -15.64 21.72 -11.92
C ALA A 10 -16.44 23.02 -11.82
N ARG A 11 -15.84 24.10 -11.29
CA ARG A 11 -16.38 25.45 -11.41
C ARG A 11 -15.95 26.04 -12.76
N LYS A 12 -16.88 26.53 -13.56
CA LYS A 12 -16.56 27.30 -14.75
C LYS A 12 -16.10 28.70 -14.30
N SER A 13 -14.83 29.00 -14.53
CA SER A 13 -14.29 30.35 -14.40
C SER A 13 -13.62 30.68 -15.71
N GLY A 14 -14.16 31.66 -16.45
CA GLY A 14 -13.50 32.22 -17.64
C GLY A 14 -13.22 31.26 -18.80
N GLY A 15 -14.03 30.21 -19.03
CA GLY A 15 -13.90 29.28 -20.17
C GLY A 15 -12.96 28.10 -19.97
N SER A 16 -12.22 28.00 -18.84
CA SER A 16 -11.41 26.85 -18.47
C SER A 16 -12.08 26.04 -17.34
N LEU A 17 -12.03 24.72 -17.45
CA LEU A 17 -12.45 23.82 -16.38
C LEU A 17 -11.36 23.85 -15.30
N VAL A 18 -11.66 24.43 -14.12
CA VAL A 18 -10.78 24.38 -12.95
C VAL A 18 -11.27 23.24 -12.07
N PHE A 19 -10.47 22.20 -11.94
CA PHE A 19 -10.72 21.10 -11.02
C PHE A 19 -10.33 21.50 -9.60
N ALA A 20 -11.04 20.99 -8.58
CA ALA A 20 -10.57 21.13 -7.21
C ALA A 20 -9.25 20.37 -7.05
N PRO A 21 -8.28 20.90 -6.28
CA PRO A 21 -7.03 20.20 -6.04
C PRO A 21 -7.27 18.86 -5.32
N VAL A 22 -6.53 17.83 -5.71
CA VAL A 22 -6.70 16.44 -5.27
C VAL A 22 -5.98 16.21 -3.94
N LYS A 23 -6.65 15.57 -2.99
CA LYS A 23 -6.09 15.07 -1.73
C LYS A 23 -5.63 13.63 -1.93
N VAL A 24 -4.33 13.37 -1.79
CA VAL A 24 -3.72 12.07 -2.04
C VAL A 24 -3.30 11.44 -0.72
N LEU A 25 -3.63 10.16 -0.53
CA LEU A 25 -3.05 9.29 0.48
C LEU A 25 -2.16 8.27 -0.23
N ALA A 26 -0.91 8.13 0.21
CA ALA A 26 0.02 7.11 -0.24
C ALA A 26 0.40 6.22 0.95
N ILE A 27 0.28 4.90 0.80
CA ILE A 27 0.55 3.93 1.86
C ILE A 27 1.64 2.97 1.38
N ASP A 28 2.75 2.93 2.12
CA ASP A 28 3.91 2.12 1.78
C ASP A 28 3.66 0.62 1.87
N GLY A 29 4.50 -0.14 1.17
CA GLY A 29 4.67 -1.57 1.38
C GLY A 29 5.43 -1.86 2.68
N GLY A 30 5.26 -3.09 3.21
CA GLY A 30 5.95 -3.46 4.44
C GLY A 30 5.41 -4.70 5.17
N GLY A 31 4.68 -5.57 4.51
CA GLY A 31 4.17 -6.82 5.08
C GLY A 31 3.34 -6.60 6.36
N ILE A 32 3.66 -7.32 7.44
CA ILE A 32 2.94 -7.22 8.73
C ILE A 32 2.99 -5.81 9.35
N ARG A 33 4.00 -5.02 8.99
CA ARG A 33 4.18 -3.64 9.48
C ARG A 33 3.10 -2.69 8.96
N GLY A 34 2.24 -3.11 8.02
CA GLY A 34 1.01 -2.41 7.63
C GLY A 34 0.06 -2.11 8.77
N LEU A 35 0.23 -2.75 9.93
CA LEU A 35 -0.45 -2.40 11.17
C LEU A 35 -0.19 -0.94 11.59
N ILE A 36 1.01 -0.41 11.36
CA ILE A 36 1.37 0.98 11.72
C ILE A 36 0.51 2.00 10.95
N PRO A 37 0.51 2.03 9.59
CA PRO A 37 -0.35 2.97 8.87
C PRO A 37 -1.85 2.73 9.11
N ALA A 38 -2.30 1.49 9.36
CA ALA A 38 -3.69 1.22 9.72
C ALA A 38 -4.08 1.94 11.03
N LEU A 39 -3.22 1.90 12.07
CA LEU A 39 -3.44 2.59 13.34
C LEU A 39 -3.38 4.12 13.20
N VAL A 40 -2.46 4.65 12.39
CA VAL A 40 -2.41 6.10 12.10
C VAL A 40 -3.69 6.56 11.40
N LEU A 41 -4.20 5.77 10.45
CA LEU A 41 -5.47 6.06 9.77
C LEU A 41 -6.66 5.96 10.71
N ALA A 42 -6.68 4.98 11.62
CA ALA A 42 -7.72 4.88 12.65
C ALA A 42 -7.75 6.13 13.55
N GLU A 43 -6.58 6.67 13.90
CA GLU A 43 -6.50 7.93 14.65
C GLU A 43 -6.99 9.13 13.82
N ILE A 44 -6.68 9.21 12.52
CA ILE A 44 -7.18 10.24 11.61
C ILE A 44 -8.72 10.14 11.50
N GLU A 45 -9.27 8.94 11.31
CA GLU A 45 -10.72 8.71 11.30
C GLU A 45 -11.38 9.13 12.62
N ARG A 46 -10.75 8.81 13.75
CA ARG A 46 -11.25 9.20 15.09
C ARG A 46 -11.27 10.72 15.29
N ARG A 47 -10.22 11.43 14.85
CA ARG A 47 -10.15 12.91 14.97
C ARG A 47 -11.12 13.62 14.05
N THR A 48 -11.25 13.14 12.81
CA THR A 48 -12.12 13.79 11.82
C THR A 48 -13.58 13.37 11.92
N GLY A 49 -13.88 12.22 12.55
CA GLY A 49 -15.20 11.61 12.57
C GLY A 49 -15.67 11.14 11.21
N ARG A 50 -14.74 10.95 10.24
CA ARG A 50 -15.03 10.58 8.84
C ARG A 50 -14.17 9.40 8.41
N PRO A 51 -14.72 8.48 7.59
CA PRO A 51 -13.93 7.39 7.03
C PRO A 51 -12.85 7.93 6.07
N THR A 52 -11.73 7.22 5.98
CA THR A 52 -10.58 7.59 5.14
C THR A 52 -10.98 7.83 3.69
N ALA A 53 -11.88 7.01 3.13
CA ALA A 53 -12.36 7.18 1.75
C ALA A 53 -13.12 8.49 1.49
N ASP A 54 -13.61 9.17 2.54
CA ASP A 54 -14.27 10.47 2.43
C ASP A 54 -13.28 11.66 2.60
N LEU A 55 -12.07 11.38 3.09
CA LEU A 55 -11.05 12.38 3.36
C LEU A 55 -10.11 12.60 2.18
N PHE A 56 -9.86 11.56 1.38
CA PHE A 56 -8.93 11.58 0.25
C PHE A 56 -9.63 11.30 -1.06
N ASP A 57 -9.18 11.96 -2.12
CA ASP A 57 -9.71 11.81 -3.48
C ASP A 57 -9.00 10.67 -4.23
N LEU A 58 -7.76 10.32 -3.83
CA LEU A 58 -6.97 9.22 -4.36
C LEU A 58 -6.23 8.52 -3.21
N ILE A 59 -6.38 7.20 -3.12
CA ILE A 59 -5.62 6.35 -2.20
C ILE A 59 -4.69 5.45 -3.02
N ALA A 60 -3.39 5.67 -2.89
CA ALA A 60 -2.35 4.86 -3.52
C ALA A 60 -1.74 3.89 -2.52
N GLY A 61 -1.48 2.66 -2.93
CA GLY A 61 -0.89 1.65 -2.06
C GLY A 61 0.03 0.68 -2.78
N THR A 62 1.05 0.22 -2.08
CA THR A 62 1.97 -0.84 -2.50
C THR A 62 1.91 -1.97 -1.48
N SER A 63 1.85 -3.24 -1.92
CA SER A 63 1.89 -4.39 -1.01
C SER A 63 0.81 -4.29 0.07
N THR A 64 1.16 -4.35 1.33
CA THR A 64 0.27 -4.14 2.46
C THR A 64 -0.53 -2.82 2.36
N GLY A 65 0.08 -1.75 1.82
CA GLY A 65 -0.60 -0.48 1.55
C GLY A 65 -1.70 -0.61 0.48
N GLY A 66 -1.52 -1.49 -0.50
CA GLY A 66 -2.55 -1.81 -1.50
C GLY A 66 -3.72 -2.60 -0.90
N ILE A 67 -3.44 -3.52 0.05
CA ILE A 67 -4.48 -4.21 0.83
C ILE A 67 -5.32 -3.18 1.61
N LEU A 68 -4.66 -2.24 2.30
CA LEU A 68 -5.34 -1.17 3.02
C LEU A 68 -6.16 -0.28 2.07
N ALA A 69 -5.60 0.12 0.92
CA ALA A 69 -6.31 0.94 -0.06
C ALA A 69 -7.60 0.26 -0.56
N CYS A 70 -7.56 -1.04 -0.87
CA CYS A 70 -8.74 -1.81 -1.23
C CYS A 70 -9.76 -1.89 -0.08
N GLY A 71 -9.30 -2.23 1.12
CA GLY A 71 -10.16 -2.38 2.29
C GLY A 71 -10.88 -1.09 2.68
N LEU A 72 -10.15 0.03 2.71
CA LEU A 72 -10.68 1.37 3.05
C LEU A 72 -11.71 1.88 2.03
N THR A 73 -11.64 1.41 0.79
CA THR A 73 -12.49 1.90 -0.30
C THR A 73 -13.56 0.90 -0.74
N ARG A 74 -13.58 -0.30 -0.14
CA ARG A 74 -14.61 -1.30 -0.42
C ARG A 74 -15.99 -0.75 -0.04
N PRO A 75 -16.97 -0.73 -0.98
CA PRO A 75 -18.31 -0.28 -0.67
C PRO A 75 -19.05 -1.26 0.26
N GLY A 76 -19.71 -0.71 1.27
CA GLY A 76 -20.65 -1.43 2.12
C GLY A 76 -22.09 -1.30 1.61
N PRO A 77 -23.03 -2.08 2.18
CA PRO A 77 -24.42 -2.12 1.74
C PRO A 77 -25.20 -0.83 2.02
N ASP A 78 -24.71 0.00 2.92
CA ASP A 78 -25.30 1.29 3.31
C ASP A 78 -24.76 2.49 2.51
N GLY A 79 -23.92 2.22 1.49
CA GLY A 79 -23.27 3.26 0.69
C GLY A 79 -22.09 3.95 1.39
N LYS A 80 -21.61 3.38 2.50
CA LYS A 80 -20.39 3.79 3.19
C LYS A 80 -19.29 2.76 2.97
N PRO A 81 -18.01 3.09 3.24
CA PRO A 81 -16.96 2.09 3.27
C PRO A 81 -17.29 0.95 4.24
N LEU A 82 -17.07 -0.30 3.80
CA LEU A 82 -17.40 -1.47 4.61
C LEU A 82 -16.53 -1.58 5.85
N HIS A 83 -15.27 -1.17 5.75
CA HIS A 83 -14.29 -1.28 6.83
C HIS A 83 -13.80 0.11 7.24
N SER A 84 -13.69 0.34 8.55
CA SER A 84 -12.89 1.42 9.11
C SER A 84 -11.40 1.03 9.11
N ALA A 85 -10.53 2.01 9.28
CA ALA A 85 -9.10 1.75 9.44
C ALA A 85 -8.80 0.87 10.66
N ASP A 86 -9.55 1.01 11.76
CA ASP A 86 -9.43 0.17 12.95
C ASP A 86 -9.79 -1.30 12.66
N ALA A 87 -10.86 -1.54 11.88
CA ALA A 87 -11.23 -2.88 11.45
C ALA A 87 -10.15 -3.52 10.55
N LEU A 88 -9.43 -2.71 9.77
CA LEU A 88 -8.28 -3.20 8.99
C LEU A 88 -7.04 -3.41 9.85
N ALA A 89 -6.83 -2.64 10.93
CA ALA A 89 -5.79 -2.95 11.92
C ALA A 89 -6.04 -4.32 12.58
N GLU A 90 -7.32 -4.66 12.85
CA GLU A 90 -7.69 -5.97 13.37
C GLU A 90 -7.38 -7.12 12.41
N LEU A 91 -7.46 -6.89 11.08
CA LEU A 91 -7.00 -7.88 10.08
C LEU A 91 -5.55 -8.29 10.34
N TYR A 92 -4.64 -7.32 10.56
CA TYR A 92 -3.23 -7.63 10.84
C TYR A 92 -3.05 -8.43 12.13
N ARG A 93 -3.84 -8.16 13.17
CA ARG A 93 -3.78 -8.86 14.45
C ARG A 93 -4.26 -10.30 14.34
N THR A 94 -5.32 -10.52 13.58
CA THR A 94 -6.02 -11.81 13.51
C THR A 94 -5.55 -12.71 12.38
N GLU A 95 -5.32 -12.14 11.20
CA GLU A 95 -4.92 -12.90 10.01
C GLU A 95 -3.40 -12.93 9.82
N GLY A 96 -2.68 -11.89 10.24
CA GLY A 96 -1.22 -11.84 10.12
C GLY A 96 -0.51 -13.08 10.67
N PRO A 97 -0.80 -13.56 11.90
CA PRO A 97 -0.21 -14.78 12.42
C PRO A 97 -0.51 -16.04 11.61
N LYS A 98 -1.64 -16.10 10.92
CA LYS A 98 -2.01 -17.23 10.05
C LYS A 98 -1.32 -17.12 8.68
N ILE A 99 -1.26 -15.93 8.10
CA ILE A 99 -0.63 -15.66 6.80
C ILE A 99 0.88 -15.95 6.88
N PHE A 100 1.53 -15.56 7.98
CA PHE A 100 2.98 -15.75 8.18
C PHE A 100 3.32 -16.94 9.07
N ASP A 101 2.46 -17.98 9.08
CA ASP A 101 2.73 -19.21 9.81
C ASP A 101 3.65 -20.16 9.02
N ARG A 102 4.91 -20.21 9.45
CA ARG A 102 5.90 -21.13 8.85
C ARG A 102 5.64 -22.61 9.13
N SER A 103 4.74 -22.96 10.08
CA SER A 103 4.42 -24.36 10.39
C SER A 103 3.56 -24.99 9.29
N LEU A 104 2.85 -24.19 8.51
CA LEU A 104 2.04 -24.60 7.36
C LEU A 104 2.86 -24.79 6.07
N ARG A 105 4.21 -24.65 6.15
CA ARG A 105 5.10 -24.92 5.03
C ARG A 105 4.69 -26.22 4.35
N LYS A 106 4.37 -26.18 3.06
CA LYS A 106 4.30 -27.39 2.23
C LYS A 106 5.57 -28.16 2.46
N LYS A 107 5.46 -29.33 3.12
CA LYS A 107 6.52 -30.35 3.15
C LYS A 107 6.66 -30.95 1.75
N LEU A 108 6.99 -30.14 0.76
CA LEU A 108 7.50 -30.64 -0.49
C LEU A 108 8.99 -30.91 -0.27
N THR A 109 9.29 -32.17 -0.05
CA THR A 109 10.62 -32.73 -0.22
C THR A 109 11.00 -32.52 -1.69
N SER A 110 11.55 -31.37 -2.01
CA SER A 110 12.17 -31.16 -3.32
C SER A 110 13.46 -31.99 -3.36
N VAL A 111 13.40 -33.09 -4.08
CA VAL A 111 14.59 -33.78 -4.58
C VAL A 111 15.27 -32.80 -5.56
N GLY A 112 16.24 -32.00 -5.04
CA GLY A 112 17.01 -31.10 -5.90
C GLY A 112 17.43 -29.75 -5.31
N GLY A 113 17.06 -29.39 -4.07
CA GLY A 113 17.67 -28.24 -3.37
C GLY A 113 17.29 -26.85 -3.89
N LEU A 114 16.18 -26.70 -4.59
CA LEU A 114 15.58 -25.39 -4.90
C LEU A 114 14.64 -25.01 -3.75
N VAL A 115 14.86 -23.84 -3.17
CA VAL A 115 14.07 -23.29 -2.07
C VAL A 115 12.74 -22.81 -2.64
N ASP A 116 11.63 -23.42 -2.21
CA ASP A 116 10.26 -22.97 -2.47
C ASP A 116 9.98 -21.67 -1.73
N GLU A 117 8.92 -20.93 -2.09
CA GLU A 117 8.47 -19.73 -1.42
C GLU A 117 8.24 -19.98 0.08
N LEU A 118 8.37 -18.91 0.91
CA LEU A 118 8.34 -19.04 2.36
C LEU A 118 6.95 -19.40 2.90
N TYR A 119 5.87 -18.95 2.25
CA TYR A 119 4.49 -19.04 2.75
C TYR A 119 3.54 -19.67 1.74
N ASP A 120 2.51 -20.34 2.28
CA ASP A 120 1.38 -20.82 1.49
C ASP A 120 0.41 -19.65 1.20
N ASP A 121 -0.02 -19.53 -0.03
CA ASP A 121 -0.93 -18.47 -0.49
C ASP A 121 -2.36 -18.61 0.08
N ASP A 122 -2.74 -19.79 0.55
CA ASP A 122 -4.12 -20.09 0.97
C ASP A 122 -4.61 -19.19 2.09
N ALA A 123 -3.78 -18.92 3.11
CA ALA A 123 -4.15 -18.07 4.23
C ALA A 123 -4.33 -16.60 3.80
N LEU A 124 -3.43 -16.08 2.95
CA LEU A 124 -3.54 -14.73 2.39
C LEU A 124 -4.78 -14.63 1.49
N ASN A 125 -4.99 -15.58 0.59
CA ASN A 125 -6.16 -15.61 -0.30
C ASN A 125 -7.46 -15.67 0.49
N ALA A 126 -7.54 -16.49 1.54
CA ALA A 126 -8.72 -16.58 2.41
C ALA A 126 -9.00 -15.25 3.14
N ALA A 127 -7.97 -14.60 3.67
CA ALA A 127 -8.11 -13.30 4.32
C ALA A 127 -8.60 -12.24 3.32
N LEU A 128 -7.98 -12.13 2.14
CA LEU A 128 -8.38 -11.18 1.11
C LEU A 128 -9.81 -11.44 0.63
N ALA A 129 -10.21 -12.69 0.43
CA ALA A 129 -11.58 -13.04 0.06
C ALA A 129 -12.60 -12.64 1.14
N ALA A 130 -12.28 -12.87 2.42
CA ALA A 130 -13.14 -12.49 3.54
C ALA A 130 -13.34 -10.97 3.65
N TYR A 131 -12.26 -10.20 3.51
CA TYR A 131 -12.30 -8.75 3.69
C TYR A 131 -12.73 -7.99 2.44
N LEU A 132 -12.43 -8.47 1.23
CA LEU A 132 -12.68 -7.77 -0.02
C LEU A 132 -13.84 -8.36 -0.82
N GLY A 133 -14.20 -9.64 -0.62
CA GLY A 133 -15.34 -10.31 -1.29
C GLY A 133 -15.29 -10.14 -2.81
N ASP A 134 -16.46 -9.87 -3.39
CA ASP A 134 -16.65 -9.72 -4.85
C ASP A 134 -16.46 -8.27 -5.34
N ALA A 135 -15.99 -7.36 -4.47
CA ALA A 135 -15.82 -5.95 -4.83
C ALA A 135 -14.79 -5.78 -5.97
N ARG A 136 -15.11 -4.88 -6.89
CA ARG A 136 -14.26 -4.60 -8.03
C ARG A 136 -13.65 -3.19 -7.93
N LEU A 137 -12.55 -2.96 -8.62
CA LEU A 137 -11.88 -1.65 -8.60
C LEU A 137 -12.78 -0.50 -9.06
N LYS A 138 -13.66 -0.74 -10.05
CA LYS A 138 -14.62 0.28 -10.52
C LYS A 138 -15.60 0.73 -9.44
N ASP A 139 -15.88 -0.13 -8.45
CA ASP A 139 -16.84 0.12 -7.38
C ASP A 139 -16.24 0.88 -6.20
N ALA A 140 -14.91 1.09 -6.18
CA ALA A 140 -14.20 1.76 -5.11
C ALA A 140 -14.85 3.11 -4.74
N MET A 141 -15.02 3.37 -3.44
CA MET A 141 -15.69 4.55 -2.88
C MET A 141 -14.97 5.86 -3.21
N THR A 142 -13.64 5.82 -3.27
CA THR A 142 -12.78 6.88 -3.83
C THR A 142 -11.80 6.29 -4.83
N ASP A 143 -11.00 7.11 -5.52
CA ASP A 143 -10.05 6.57 -6.49
C ASP A 143 -8.96 5.75 -5.79
N VAL A 144 -8.63 4.61 -6.38
CA VAL A 144 -7.57 3.71 -5.91
C VAL A 144 -6.52 3.55 -7.01
N PHE A 145 -5.26 3.60 -6.58
CA PHE A 145 -4.08 3.37 -7.42
C PHE A 145 -3.15 2.37 -6.73
N ILE A 146 -3.03 1.16 -7.29
CA ILE A 146 -2.24 0.09 -6.67
C ILE A 146 -1.13 -0.31 -7.61
N THR A 147 0.08 -0.45 -7.05
CA THR A 147 1.29 -0.84 -7.79
C THR A 147 1.45 -2.35 -7.84
N ALA A 148 1.85 -2.87 -8.97
CA ALA A 148 2.31 -4.24 -9.18
C ALA A 148 3.37 -4.26 -10.29
N TYR A 149 4.02 -5.39 -10.53
CA TYR A 149 4.98 -5.53 -11.61
C TYR A 149 4.64 -6.74 -12.48
N ASP A 150 4.50 -6.52 -13.79
CA ASP A 150 4.31 -7.60 -14.77
C ASP A 150 5.65 -8.22 -15.10
N ILE A 151 5.85 -9.48 -14.69
CA ILE A 151 7.12 -10.20 -14.87
C ILE A 151 7.34 -10.68 -16.30
N GLN A 152 6.28 -10.91 -17.06
CA GLN A 152 6.36 -11.34 -18.45
C GLN A 152 6.53 -10.16 -19.40
N GLY A 153 5.72 -9.11 -19.19
CA GLY A 153 5.80 -7.86 -19.95
C GLY A 153 7.00 -6.99 -19.54
N ARG A 154 7.55 -7.20 -18.34
CA ARG A 154 8.69 -6.49 -17.75
C ARG A 154 8.45 -4.98 -17.64
N PHE A 155 7.32 -4.61 -17.05
CA PHE A 155 6.96 -3.20 -16.82
C PHE A 155 6.20 -3.00 -15.51
N ALA A 156 6.22 -1.76 -15.01
CA ALA A 156 5.43 -1.34 -13.87
C ALA A 156 3.93 -1.41 -14.21
N PHE A 157 3.17 -2.22 -13.48
CA PHE A 157 1.74 -2.38 -13.66
C PHE A 157 0.99 -1.56 -12.60
N PHE A 158 -0.11 -0.92 -13.01
CA PHE A 158 -0.92 -0.10 -12.13
C PHE A 158 -2.40 -0.48 -12.24
N PHE A 159 -2.98 -0.90 -11.15
CA PHE A 159 -4.42 -1.01 -11.02
C PHE A 159 -5.01 0.38 -10.72
N ARG A 160 -6.00 0.81 -11.51
CA ARG A 160 -6.55 2.16 -11.46
C ARG A 160 -8.06 2.13 -11.51
N SER A 161 -8.73 2.44 -10.41
CA SER A 161 -10.19 2.47 -10.35
C SER A 161 -10.81 3.52 -11.29
N SER A 162 -10.11 4.64 -11.49
CA SER A 162 -10.54 5.68 -12.44
C SER A 162 -10.70 5.16 -13.88
N ARG A 163 -9.78 4.28 -14.31
CA ARG A 163 -9.87 3.62 -15.61
C ARG A 163 -10.87 2.48 -15.64
N ALA A 164 -10.92 1.69 -14.57
CA ALA A 164 -11.84 0.57 -14.42
C ALA A 164 -13.32 0.99 -14.62
N ARG A 165 -13.68 2.22 -14.23
CA ARG A 165 -15.04 2.77 -14.41
C ARG A 165 -15.41 3.05 -15.86
N THR A 166 -14.46 3.14 -16.75
CA THR A 166 -14.67 3.52 -18.16
C THR A 166 -14.28 2.43 -19.15
N ASP A 167 -13.51 1.43 -18.69
CA ASP A 167 -12.97 0.39 -19.55
C ASP A 167 -12.80 -0.91 -18.75
N GLU A 168 -13.57 -1.95 -19.11
CA GLU A 168 -13.56 -3.25 -18.42
C GLU A 168 -12.21 -3.98 -18.51
N THR A 169 -11.38 -3.64 -19.49
CA THR A 169 -10.01 -4.19 -19.58
C THR A 169 -9.06 -3.63 -18.52
N TYR A 170 -9.50 -2.64 -17.75
CA TYR A 170 -8.82 -2.11 -16.56
C TYR A 170 -9.53 -2.43 -15.26
N ASP A 171 -10.66 -3.15 -15.31
CA ASP A 171 -11.40 -3.52 -14.11
C ASP A 171 -11.01 -4.92 -13.62
N PHE A 172 -10.60 -5.00 -12.36
CA PHE A 172 -10.14 -6.22 -11.69
C PHE A 172 -10.87 -6.38 -10.36
N ALA A 173 -10.94 -7.61 -9.82
CA ALA A 173 -11.38 -7.80 -8.46
C ALA A 173 -10.41 -7.10 -7.49
N MET A 174 -10.94 -6.47 -6.44
CA MET A 174 -10.09 -5.86 -5.40
C MET A 174 -9.21 -6.90 -4.72
N ALA A 175 -9.72 -8.13 -4.52
CA ALA A 175 -8.95 -9.23 -3.96
C ALA A 175 -7.75 -9.60 -4.84
N ASP A 176 -7.92 -9.64 -6.17
CA ASP A 176 -6.84 -9.94 -7.11
C ASP A 176 -5.79 -8.82 -7.13
N ALA A 177 -6.23 -7.57 -7.11
CA ALA A 177 -5.31 -6.42 -7.05
C ALA A 177 -4.50 -6.41 -5.74
N ALA A 178 -5.17 -6.68 -4.61
CA ALA A 178 -4.53 -6.79 -3.30
C ALA A 178 -3.57 -7.98 -3.23
N ARG A 179 -3.94 -9.13 -3.81
CA ARG A 179 -3.07 -10.31 -3.87
C ARG A 179 -1.85 -10.09 -4.76
N ALA A 180 -2.05 -9.45 -5.93
CA ALA A 180 -0.95 -9.16 -6.85
C ALA A 180 0.08 -8.19 -6.25
N THR A 181 -0.39 -7.11 -5.63
CA THR A 181 0.51 -6.15 -4.99
C THR A 181 1.22 -6.71 -3.76
N ALA A 182 0.67 -7.75 -3.12
CA ALA A 182 1.26 -8.45 -1.96
C ALA A 182 2.11 -9.68 -2.34
N ALA A 183 2.26 -10.00 -3.63
CA ALA A 183 3.06 -11.11 -4.13
C ALA A 183 4.56 -10.80 -4.08
N ALA A 184 5.09 -10.55 -2.87
CA ALA A 184 6.48 -10.21 -2.67
C ALA A 184 7.39 -11.40 -3.02
N PRO A 185 8.37 -11.22 -3.95
CA PRO A 185 9.31 -12.27 -4.30
C PRO A 185 9.98 -12.88 -3.07
N THR A 186 10.17 -14.18 -3.05
CA THR A 186 10.67 -15.01 -1.95
C THR A 186 9.67 -15.29 -0.83
N TYR A 187 8.61 -14.48 -0.67
CA TYR A 187 7.57 -14.69 0.34
C TYR A 187 6.36 -15.43 -0.22
N PHE A 188 5.84 -15.00 -1.37
CA PHE A 188 4.63 -15.51 -2.01
C PHE A 188 4.84 -15.76 -3.51
N GLU A 189 4.08 -16.71 -4.06
CA GLU A 189 4.09 -16.99 -5.50
C GLU A 189 3.54 -15.81 -6.32
N PRO A 190 4.07 -15.58 -7.54
CA PRO A 190 3.43 -14.70 -8.52
C PRO A 190 1.98 -15.12 -8.78
N ILE A 191 1.11 -14.18 -9.10
CA ILE A 191 -0.28 -14.48 -9.44
C ILE A 191 -0.62 -14.06 -10.86
N GLU A 192 -1.42 -14.87 -11.55
CA GLU A 192 -2.06 -14.48 -12.80
C GLU A 192 -3.40 -13.79 -12.52
N VAL A 193 -3.54 -12.55 -12.99
CA VAL A 193 -4.75 -11.75 -12.82
C VAL A 193 -5.37 -11.45 -14.18
N THR A 194 -6.67 -11.76 -14.32
CA THR A 194 -7.43 -11.53 -15.56
C THR A 194 -8.37 -10.34 -15.40
N ASP A 195 -8.43 -9.47 -16.42
CA ASP A 195 -9.36 -8.33 -16.45
C ASP A 195 -10.84 -8.81 -16.55
N ALA A 196 -11.79 -7.90 -16.25
CA ALA A 196 -13.22 -8.22 -16.26
C ALA A 196 -13.76 -8.60 -17.62
N ALA A 197 -13.13 -8.13 -18.70
CA ALA A 197 -13.50 -8.47 -20.06
C ALA A 197 -13.01 -9.88 -20.47
N GLY A 198 -12.13 -10.52 -19.66
CA GLY A 198 -11.47 -11.77 -20.00
C GLY A 198 -10.50 -11.63 -21.19
N ALA A 199 -10.08 -10.41 -21.51
CA ALA A 199 -9.31 -10.12 -22.70
C ALA A 199 -7.80 -10.35 -22.48
N ARG A 200 -7.31 -10.14 -21.25
CA ARG A 200 -5.89 -10.25 -20.92
C ARG A 200 -5.67 -10.80 -19.53
N THR A 201 -4.65 -11.64 -19.40
CA THR A 201 -4.14 -12.15 -18.14
C THR A 201 -2.72 -11.62 -17.95
N TYR A 202 -2.42 -11.18 -16.73
CA TYR A 202 -1.14 -10.58 -16.36
C TYR A 202 -0.50 -11.40 -15.24
N PRO A 203 0.73 -11.92 -15.42
CA PRO A 203 1.51 -12.55 -14.34
C PRO A 203 2.21 -11.46 -13.53
N LEU A 204 1.71 -11.22 -12.31
CA LEU A 204 2.09 -10.07 -11.48
C LEU A 204 2.80 -10.50 -10.21
N ILE A 205 3.71 -9.63 -9.78
CA ILE A 205 4.35 -9.64 -8.46
C ILE A 205 4.17 -8.28 -7.78
N ASP A 206 4.58 -8.21 -6.50
CA ASP A 206 4.52 -7.01 -5.66
C ASP A 206 5.17 -5.80 -6.34
N GLY A 207 4.48 -4.66 -6.27
CA GLY A 207 4.98 -3.37 -6.76
C GLY A 207 6.14 -2.80 -5.94
N GLY A 208 6.40 -3.35 -4.75
CA GLY A 208 7.53 -2.96 -3.90
C GLY A 208 8.88 -3.13 -4.54
N VAL A 209 9.00 -3.97 -5.58
CA VAL A 209 10.23 -4.14 -6.36
C VAL A 209 10.68 -2.86 -7.08
N TYR A 210 9.79 -1.83 -7.22
CA TYR A 210 10.15 -0.56 -7.85
C TYR A 210 9.49 0.67 -7.20
N ALA A 211 8.44 0.51 -6.41
CA ALA A 211 7.67 1.61 -5.81
C ALA A 211 7.15 1.24 -4.42
N ILE A 212 8.07 0.96 -3.48
CA ILE A 212 7.69 0.64 -2.09
C ILE A 212 6.88 1.77 -1.45
N ASN A 213 7.22 3.03 -1.72
CA ASN A 213 6.43 4.22 -1.45
C ASN A 213 5.76 4.68 -2.75
N PRO A 214 4.41 4.58 -2.89
CA PRO A 214 3.72 4.92 -4.12
C PRO A 214 3.46 6.43 -4.33
N ALA A 215 3.96 7.31 -3.46
CA ALA A 215 3.61 8.74 -3.48
C ALA A 215 3.94 9.42 -4.80
N MET A 216 5.12 9.15 -5.40
CA MET A 216 5.49 9.74 -6.69
C MET A 216 4.73 9.13 -7.87
N CYS A 217 4.32 7.87 -7.79
CA CYS A 217 3.42 7.27 -8.78
C CYS A 217 2.05 7.95 -8.74
N ALA A 218 1.50 8.19 -7.53
CA ALA A 218 0.25 8.92 -7.34
C ALA A 218 0.36 10.38 -7.79
N TYR A 219 1.48 11.05 -7.48
CA TYR A 219 1.78 12.41 -7.97
C TYR A 219 1.72 12.46 -9.50
N ALA A 220 2.40 11.54 -10.17
CA ALA A 220 2.44 11.46 -11.62
C ALA A 220 1.04 11.18 -12.23
N GLU A 221 0.22 10.32 -11.60
CA GLU A 221 -1.15 10.04 -12.04
C GLU A 221 -2.02 11.29 -11.97
N VAL A 222 -1.99 12.04 -10.86
CA VAL A 222 -2.78 13.26 -10.68
C VAL A 222 -2.33 14.36 -11.62
N VAL A 223 -1.04 14.68 -11.66
CA VAL A 223 -0.49 15.74 -12.52
C VAL A 223 -0.65 15.38 -13.99
N GLY A 224 -0.45 14.11 -14.36
CA GLY A 224 -0.66 13.60 -15.72
C GLY A 224 -2.12 13.69 -16.20
N SER A 225 -3.10 13.75 -15.28
CA SER A 225 -4.51 14.01 -15.59
C SER A 225 -4.82 15.50 -15.81
N GLY A 226 -3.87 16.40 -15.52
CA GLY A 226 -4.05 17.85 -15.58
C GLY A 226 -4.65 18.44 -14.30
N ALA A 227 -4.82 17.66 -13.22
CA ALA A 227 -5.27 18.13 -11.92
C ALA A 227 -4.09 18.66 -11.08
N ASP A 228 -4.39 19.56 -10.13
CA ASP A 228 -3.43 19.99 -9.10
C ASP A 228 -3.61 19.14 -7.84
N ILE A 229 -2.61 19.14 -6.96
CA ILE A 229 -2.61 18.40 -5.70
C ILE A 229 -2.70 19.40 -4.55
N SER A 230 -3.60 19.20 -3.59
CA SER A 230 -3.64 19.99 -2.35
C SER A 230 -2.67 19.43 -1.30
N VAL A 231 -2.69 18.12 -1.09
CA VAL A 231 -1.85 17.44 -0.11
C VAL A 231 -1.54 16.02 -0.58
N ILE A 232 -0.35 15.53 -0.23
CA ILE A 232 0.05 14.13 -0.30
C ILE A 232 0.40 13.69 1.12
N ALA A 233 -0.49 12.95 1.75
CA ALA A 233 -0.19 12.26 3.00
C ALA A 233 0.47 10.91 2.68
N ALA A 234 1.71 10.71 3.11
CA ALA A 234 2.46 9.48 2.87
C ALA A 234 2.72 8.76 4.21
N LEU A 235 2.14 7.58 4.34
CA LEU A 235 2.23 6.76 5.55
C LEU A 235 3.20 5.61 5.35
N GLY A 236 4.25 5.60 6.15
CA GLY A 236 5.24 4.52 6.13
C GLY A 236 4.90 3.37 7.06
N THR A 237 5.55 2.26 6.82
CA THR A 237 5.42 1.02 7.60
C THR A 237 6.54 0.83 8.62
N GLY A 238 7.30 1.87 8.89
CA GLY A 238 8.42 1.88 9.83
C GLY A 238 9.79 1.88 9.14
N ALA A 239 10.65 2.80 9.56
CA ALA A 239 12.03 2.89 9.10
C ALA A 239 12.94 1.99 9.94
N HIS A 240 13.89 1.36 9.27
CA HIS A 240 14.94 0.56 9.92
C HIS A 240 15.86 1.46 10.73
N THR A 241 16.29 0.97 11.88
CA THR A 241 17.22 1.70 12.76
C THR A 241 18.57 1.00 12.90
N LYS A 242 18.73 -0.20 12.36
CA LYS A 242 19.96 -0.99 12.44
C LYS A 242 20.76 -0.83 11.15
N PRO A 243 21.94 -0.19 11.21
CA PRO A 243 22.81 -0.08 10.04
C PRO A 243 23.42 -1.43 9.69
N TYR A 244 23.74 -1.60 8.42
CA TYR A 244 24.71 -2.59 7.98
C TYR A 244 26.11 -2.02 8.19
N GLU A 245 26.84 -2.52 9.19
CA GLU A 245 28.19 -2.06 9.48
C GLU A 245 29.15 -2.43 8.32
N PHE A 246 29.96 -1.48 7.89
CA PHE A 246 30.87 -1.68 6.75
C PHE A 246 31.78 -2.90 6.91
N GLU A 247 32.30 -3.11 8.15
CA GLU A 247 33.19 -4.23 8.44
C GLU A 247 32.49 -5.59 8.29
N ASP A 248 31.18 -5.66 8.54
CA ASP A 248 30.40 -6.87 8.40
C ASP A 248 30.10 -7.19 6.93
N VAL A 249 29.78 -6.17 6.12
CA VAL A 249 29.31 -6.35 4.74
C VAL A 249 30.41 -6.37 3.69
N LYS A 250 31.60 -5.82 3.96
CA LYS A 250 32.70 -5.70 2.98
C LYS A 250 33.17 -7.03 2.41
N GLY A 251 32.91 -8.13 3.11
CA GLY A 251 33.31 -9.48 2.70
C GLY A 251 32.15 -10.32 2.13
N TRP A 252 30.95 -9.77 2.04
CA TRP A 252 29.76 -10.52 1.60
C TRP A 252 29.86 -10.96 0.14
N GLY A 253 29.56 -12.23 -0.09
CA GLY A 253 29.38 -12.82 -1.41
C GLY A 253 27.88 -12.81 -1.83
N ARG A 254 27.59 -13.62 -2.86
CA ARG A 254 26.21 -13.65 -3.43
C ARG A 254 25.16 -14.19 -2.47
N LEU A 255 25.51 -15.13 -1.61
CA LEU A 255 24.56 -15.75 -0.68
C LEU A 255 24.23 -14.81 0.46
N GLU A 256 25.23 -14.12 0.99
CA GLU A 256 25.05 -13.15 2.07
C GLU A 256 24.23 -11.93 1.63
N TRP A 257 24.39 -11.49 0.37
CA TRP A 257 23.64 -10.37 -0.21
C TRP A 257 22.21 -10.75 -0.63
N ALA A 258 21.85 -12.02 -0.76
CA ALA A 258 20.61 -12.45 -1.39
C ALA A 258 19.34 -11.87 -0.73
N GLN A 259 19.31 -11.79 0.60
CA GLN A 259 18.18 -11.19 1.34
C GLN A 259 18.41 -9.70 1.64
N PRO A 260 19.57 -9.26 2.17
CA PRO A 260 19.79 -7.84 2.46
C PRO A 260 19.67 -6.89 1.27
N VAL A 261 19.90 -7.37 0.05
CA VAL A 261 19.78 -6.51 -1.15
C VAL A 261 18.34 -6.01 -1.36
N LEU A 262 17.34 -6.80 -0.99
CA LEU A 262 15.94 -6.38 -1.10
C LEU A 262 15.61 -5.27 -0.10
N ASP A 263 16.14 -5.36 1.12
CA ASP A 263 15.96 -4.33 2.14
C ASP A 263 16.64 -3.02 1.71
N VAL A 264 17.91 -3.09 1.27
CA VAL A 264 18.66 -1.93 0.79
C VAL A 264 17.99 -1.26 -0.42
N VAL A 265 17.46 -2.05 -1.36
CA VAL A 265 16.74 -1.52 -2.52
C VAL A 265 15.43 -0.85 -2.08
N SER A 266 14.68 -1.46 -1.18
CA SER A 266 13.43 -0.90 -0.66
C SER A 266 13.63 0.41 0.09
N ASP A 267 14.65 0.46 0.96
CA ASP A 267 15.02 1.67 1.70
C ASP A 267 15.46 2.78 0.74
N GLY A 268 16.34 2.47 -0.21
CA GLY A 268 16.82 3.43 -1.20
C GLY A 268 15.71 3.98 -2.09
N LEU A 269 14.73 3.14 -2.46
CA LEU A 269 13.54 3.57 -3.22
C LEU A 269 12.65 4.48 -2.37
N ALA A 270 12.41 4.14 -1.10
CA ALA A 270 11.60 4.97 -0.20
C ALA A 270 12.24 6.34 0.02
N ASP A 271 13.54 6.39 0.31
CA ASP A 271 14.29 7.64 0.51
C ASP A 271 14.31 8.51 -0.76
N THR A 272 14.48 7.88 -1.93
CA THR A 272 14.43 8.60 -3.22
C THR A 272 13.07 9.25 -3.43
N VAL A 273 11.98 8.52 -3.19
CA VAL A 273 10.61 9.06 -3.31
C VAL A 273 10.38 10.19 -2.29
N ASP A 274 10.85 10.06 -1.06
CA ASP A 274 10.73 11.11 -0.05
C ASP A 274 11.47 12.39 -0.47
N PHE A 275 12.67 12.27 -1.04
CA PHE A 275 13.41 13.39 -1.59
C PHE A 275 12.66 14.05 -2.77
N GLU A 276 12.21 13.27 -3.74
CA GLU A 276 11.50 13.75 -4.91
C GLU A 276 10.17 14.40 -4.53
N ALA A 277 9.36 13.75 -3.70
CA ALA A 277 8.07 14.25 -3.26
C ALA A 277 8.20 15.53 -2.44
N THR A 278 9.18 15.61 -1.55
CA THR A 278 9.48 16.83 -0.77
C THR A 278 9.85 17.99 -1.70
N THR A 279 10.68 17.72 -2.71
CA THR A 279 11.17 18.75 -3.64
C THR A 279 10.08 19.21 -4.61
N LEU A 280 9.35 18.27 -5.22
CA LEU A 280 8.43 18.55 -6.33
C LEU A 280 7.04 18.98 -5.86
N SER A 281 6.58 18.55 -4.69
CA SER A 281 5.24 18.88 -4.17
C SER A 281 5.11 20.31 -3.66
N ARG A 282 6.21 21.07 -3.56
CA ARG A 282 6.22 22.46 -3.09
C ARG A 282 5.57 22.63 -1.71
N GLY A 283 5.94 21.75 -0.76
CA GLY A 283 5.46 21.80 0.61
C GLY A 283 4.09 21.14 0.85
N ARG A 284 3.59 20.37 -0.12
CA ARG A 284 2.31 19.63 -0.01
C ARG A 284 2.51 18.17 0.44
N TYR A 285 3.73 17.70 0.61
CA TYR A 285 4.07 16.36 1.06
C TYR A 285 4.13 16.30 2.59
N ARG A 286 3.42 15.33 3.16
CA ARG A 286 3.34 15.07 4.60
C ARG A 286 3.73 13.64 4.87
N ARG A 287 4.97 13.41 5.27
CA ARG A 287 5.48 12.06 5.62
C ARG A 287 5.23 11.75 7.09
N LEU A 288 4.54 10.66 7.38
CA LEU A 288 4.40 10.06 8.70
C LEU A 288 5.08 8.69 8.68
N GLN A 289 6.24 8.58 9.32
CA GLN A 289 7.06 7.37 9.37
C GLN A 289 7.50 7.10 10.80
N ALA A 290 7.21 5.90 11.31
CA ALA A 290 7.68 5.46 12.62
C ALA A 290 9.13 4.99 12.54
N GLU A 291 9.92 5.25 13.59
CA GLU A 291 11.17 4.54 13.81
C GLU A 291 10.87 3.23 14.53
N LEU A 292 11.33 2.09 14.00
CA LEU A 292 11.18 0.79 14.63
C LEU A 292 12.21 0.67 15.77
N ARG A 293 11.83 1.09 16.98
CA ARG A 293 12.75 1.03 18.14
C ARG A 293 12.76 -0.33 18.80
N TYR A 294 11.63 -1.01 18.84
CA TYR A 294 11.46 -2.28 19.54
C TYR A 294 10.89 -3.36 18.64
N ALA A 295 10.13 -2.97 17.61
CA ALA A 295 9.57 -3.92 16.66
C ALA A 295 10.66 -4.50 15.76
N SER A 296 10.42 -5.73 15.30
CA SER A 296 11.21 -6.37 14.26
C SER A 296 11.01 -5.64 12.94
N ASP A 297 12.07 -5.48 12.19
CA ASP A 297 12.08 -4.96 10.83
C ASP A 297 11.66 -6.00 9.77
N ALA A 298 11.59 -7.27 10.16
CA ALA A 298 11.15 -8.35 9.27
C ALA A 298 9.70 -8.15 8.82
N LEU A 299 9.46 -8.33 7.52
CA LEU A 299 8.15 -8.15 6.88
C LEU A 299 7.12 -9.21 7.33
N ASP A 300 7.58 -10.29 7.93
CA ASP A 300 6.84 -11.51 8.24
C ASP A 300 6.83 -11.88 9.73
N ASP A 301 7.41 -11.07 10.62
CA ASP A 301 7.34 -11.34 12.06
C ASP A 301 5.97 -10.95 12.63
N ALA A 302 4.99 -11.83 12.42
CA ALA A 302 3.63 -11.69 12.93
C ALA A 302 3.44 -12.30 14.33
N SER A 303 4.53 -12.51 15.10
CA SER A 303 4.44 -12.97 16.48
C SER A 303 3.65 -11.96 17.33
N THR A 304 2.87 -12.48 18.30
CA THR A 304 2.10 -11.62 19.23
C THR A 304 3.00 -10.60 19.95
N ALA A 305 4.25 -10.96 20.22
CA ALA A 305 5.20 -10.04 20.83
C ALA A 305 5.57 -8.89 19.87
N ASN A 306 5.79 -9.19 18.59
CA ASN A 306 6.13 -8.17 17.60
C ASN A 306 4.93 -7.30 17.24
N LEU A 307 3.74 -7.86 17.10
CA LEU A 307 2.51 -7.06 16.87
C LEU A 307 2.32 -6.00 17.96
N ARG A 308 2.50 -6.33 19.24
CA ARG A 308 2.44 -5.37 20.35
C ARG A 308 3.53 -4.28 20.26
N ARG A 309 4.71 -4.62 19.75
CA ARG A 309 5.80 -3.65 19.56
C ARG A 309 5.50 -2.71 18.40
N LEU A 310 4.92 -3.21 17.29
CA LEU A 310 4.45 -2.39 16.17
C LEU A 310 3.34 -1.42 16.61
N GLU A 311 2.40 -1.88 17.45
CA GLU A 311 1.40 -1.02 18.09
C GLU A 311 2.05 0.09 18.92
N GLY A 312 3.01 -0.25 19.77
CA GLY A 312 3.75 0.74 20.56
C GLY A 312 4.53 1.74 19.73
N ASP A 313 5.12 1.31 18.59
CA ASP A 313 5.81 2.22 17.66
C ASP A 313 4.82 3.12 16.93
N ALA A 314 3.62 2.64 16.57
CA ALA A 314 2.54 3.44 16.01
C ALA A 314 1.97 4.46 17.01
N GLU A 315 1.69 4.05 18.25
CA GLU A 315 1.22 4.94 19.33
C GLU A 315 2.23 6.06 19.62
N ARG A 316 3.52 5.73 19.62
CA ARG A 316 4.58 6.72 19.79
C ARG A 316 4.61 7.70 18.62
N LEU A 317 4.56 7.25 17.37
CA LEU A 317 4.46 8.12 16.20
C LEU A 317 3.27 9.07 16.32
N ILE A 318 2.10 8.55 16.67
CA ILE A 318 0.87 9.33 16.85
C ILE A 318 1.05 10.41 17.93
N ALA A 319 1.67 10.06 19.05
CA ALA A 319 1.93 11.00 20.14
C ALA A 319 2.97 12.06 19.76
N GLU A 320 4.12 11.66 19.22
CA GLU A 320 5.22 12.55 18.83
C GLU A 320 4.84 13.49 17.68
N ARG A 321 4.01 13.03 16.73
CA ARG A 321 3.56 13.80 15.57
C ARG A 321 2.11 14.27 15.68
N SER A 322 1.57 14.39 16.91
CA SER A 322 0.16 14.73 17.12
C SER A 322 -0.26 16.05 16.49
N ALA A 323 0.62 17.07 16.52
CA ALA A 323 0.35 18.36 15.88
C ALA A 323 0.32 18.26 14.35
N ASP A 324 1.20 17.46 13.76
CA ASP A 324 1.23 17.24 12.30
C ASP A 324 0.00 16.47 11.83
N ILE A 325 -0.43 15.47 12.62
CA ILE A 325 -1.65 14.71 12.34
C ILE A 325 -2.88 15.63 12.45
N GLU A 326 -2.93 16.52 13.45
CA GLU A 326 -4.03 17.48 13.58
C GLU A 326 -4.11 18.42 12.38
N ALA A 327 -2.96 19.00 11.98
CA ALA A 327 -2.89 19.85 10.79
C ALA A 327 -3.31 19.09 9.52
N LEU A 328 -2.92 17.82 9.39
CA LEU A 328 -3.36 16.97 8.28
C LEU A 328 -4.89 16.74 8.34
N CYS A 329 -5.45 16.47 9.51
CA CYS A 329 -6.89 16.30 9.69
C CYS A 329 -7.67 17.55 9.25
N GLU A 330 -7.22 18.75 9.63
CA GLU A 330 -7.81 20.01 9.19
C GLU A 330 -7.72 20.17 7.66
N GLU A 331 -6.54 19.86 7.08
CA GLU A 331 -6.28 19.98 5.64
C GLU A 331 -7.17 19.02 4.81
N VAL A 332 -7.41 17.78 5.30
CA VAL A 332 -8.21 16.78 4.55
C VAL A 332 -9.71 16.84 4.85
N ALA A 333 -10.13 17.35 6.01
CA ALA A 333 -11.54 17.48 6.36
C ALA A 333 -12.20 18.72 5.73
N GLY A 334 -11.42 19.78 5.44
CA GLY A 334 -11.89 20.98 4.74
C GLY A 334 -12.09 20.72 3.28
#